data_9ea2496d8944cc70e2260aa12b7ddccb
#
_entry.id   9ea2496d8944cc70e2260aa12b7ddccb
#
_cell.length_a   1.000
_cell.length_b   1.000
_cell.length_c   1.000
_cell.angle_alpha   90.00
_cell.angle_beta   90.00
_cell.angle_gamma   90.00
#
_symmetry.space_group_name_H-M   'P 1'
#
loop_
_entity.id
_entity.type
_entity.pdbx_description
1 polymer ?
#
loop_
_entity_poly.entity_id
_entity_poly.type
_entity_poly.pdbx_seq_one_letter_code
_entity_poly.pdbx_strand_id
1 'polypeptide(L)'
;MLILAPKTEECVYRKAAEVFKDYYERITGVLLKIVDEVSTEEDMVVIGSEAVQPFVYEHIRGGLGLKFDSDEYRILSREEQNRTILFLAGGRGRSTLYAVYDFLERRGGCHYFWDGDVIPKKGSIDIKNLDVKESPRFTYRAIRYFAHRGLERFQAEQWDFEQWKREIDWICKSRLNMFMLRIGIDDLFQKAFPDIVSYPSNEEVLPEATTGYNNRTTFWSLQYR
;
A
#
# COMPACT_ATOMS: atom_id res chain seq x y z
N MET A 1 25.33 -2.77 0.69
CA MET A 1 23.98 -3.40 0.74
C MET A 1 23.21 -3.09 -0.53
N LEU A 2 22.51 -4.08 -1.08
CA LEU A 2 21.72 -3.99 -2.31
C LEU A 2 20.26 -4.37 -2.03
N ILE A 3 19.35 -3.89 -2.89
CA ILE A 3 17.94 -4.27 -2.88
C ILE A 3 17.70 -5.22 -4.05
N LEU A 4 17.30 -6.46 -3.78
CA LEU A 4 16.88 -7.40 -4.80
C LEU A 4 15.36 -7.30 -4.99
N ALA A 5 14.94 -6.94 -6.19
CA ALA A 5 13.53 -6.88 -6.58
C ALA A 5 13.22 -7.93 -7.65
N PRO A 6 12.01 -8.52 -7.67
CA PRO A 6 11.66 -9.53 -8.67
C PRO A 6 11.49 -8.92 -10.07
N LYS A 7 11.86 -9.69 -11.08
CA LYS A 7 11.55 -9.41 -12.49
C LYS A 7 10.09 -9.84 -12.75
N THR A 8 9.14 -8.95 -12.57
CA THR A 8 7.73 -9.21 -12.78
C THR A 8 7.02 -7.98 -13.36
N GLU A 9 5.93 -8.21 -14.06
CA GLU A 9 5.05 -7.13 -14.55
C GLU A 9 4.22 -6.49 -13.42
N GLU A 10 4.12 -7.12 -12.26
CA GLU A 10 3.40 -6.57 -11.12
C GLU A 10 4.13 -5.37 -10.53
N CYS A 11 3.65 -4.17 -10.84
CA CYS A 11 4.27 -2.90 -10.43
C CYS A 11 4.40 -2.73 -8.91
N VAL A 12 3.60 -3.44 -8.11
CA VAL A 12 3.62 -3.31 -6.64
C VAL A 12 4.93 -3.76 -6.01
N TYR A 13 5.60 -4.76 -6.56
CA TYR A 13 6.91 -5.21 -6.05
C TYR A 13 8.00 -4.18 -6.32
N ARG A 14 7.97 -3.59 -7.52
CA ARG A 14 8.88 -2.49 -7.86
C ARG A 14 8.61 -1.27 -6.97
N LYS A 15 7.36 -0.93 -6.75
CA LYS A 15 6.97 0.14 -5.82
C LYS A 15 7.50 -0.14 -4.41
N ALA A 16 7.41 -1.38 -3.92
CA ALA A 16 7.93 -1.77 -2.61
C ALA A 16 9.45 -1.56 -2.50
N ALA A 17 10.21 -1.91 -3.55
CA ALA A 17 11.66 -1.69 -3.61
C ALA A 17 12.01 -0.18 -3.66
N GLU A 18 11.28 0.59 -4.44
CA GLU A 18 11.47 2.05 -4.52
C GLU A 18 11.12 2.74 -3.21
N VAL A 19 10.06 2.33 -2.52
CA VAL A 19 9.70 2.82 -1.19
C VAL A 19 10.81 2.51 -0.19
N PHE A 20 11.30 1.27 -0.15
CA PHE A 20 12.39 0.91 0.74
C PHE A 20 13.62 1.77 0.48
N LYS A 21 14.02 1.93 -0.78
CA LYS A 21 15.16 2.75 -1.21
C LYS A 21 15.03 4.20 -0.75
N ASP A 22 13.87 4.84 -1.04
CA ASP A 22 13.62 6.24 -0.68
C ASP A 22 13.68 6.46 0.84
N TYR A 23 12.98 5.64 1.61
CA TYR A 23 12.97 5.78 3.05
C TYR A 23 14.34 5.46 3.67
N TYR A 24 15.04 4.46 3.16
CA TYR A 24 16.38 4.13 3.64
C TYR A 24 17.35 5.31 3.43
N GLU A 25 17.32 5.91 2.25
CA GLU A 25 18.11 7.12 1.96
C GLU A 25 17.72 8.29 2.87
N ARG A 26 16.44 8.54 3.05
CA ARG A 26 15.94 9.62 3.92
C ARG A 26 16.34 9.42 5.38
N ILE A 27 16.40 8.18 5.85
CA ILE A 27 16.80 7.84 7.23
C ILE A 27 18.31 7.90 7.40
N THR A 28 19.07 7.32 6.48
CA THR A 28 20.50 7.06 6.67
C THR A 28 21.42 7.99 5.86
N GLY A 29 20.90 8.63 4.85
CA GLY A 29 21.69 9.38 3.86
C GLY A 29 22.39 8.50 2.82
N VAL A 30 22.18 7.18 2.84
CA VAL A 30 22.82 6.23 1.92
C VAL A 30 21.86 5.80 0.83
N LEU A 31 22.25 6.05 -0.43
CA LEU A 31 21.49 5.64 -1.61
C LEU A 31 21.81 4.19 -1.96
N LEU A 32 20.82 3.32 -1.89
CA LEU A 32 20.93 1.91 -2.27
C LEU A 32 20.65 1.70 -3.76
N LYS A 33 21.22 0.63 -4.32
CA LYS A 33 20.91 0.20 -5.69
C LYS A 33 19.86 -0.92 -5.66
N ILE A 34 18.91 -0.84 -6.57
CA ILE A 34 17.99 -1.93 -6.88
C ILE A 34 18.62 -2.77 -7.96
N VAL A 35 18.72 -4.07 -7.72
CA VAL A 35 19.29 -5.07 -8.60
C VAL A 35 18.30 -6.18 -8.87
N ASP A 36 18.50 -6.92 -9.92
CA ASP A 36 17.69 -8.07 -10.32
C ASP A 36 18.47 -9.41 -10.22
N GLU A 37 19.73 -9.33 -9.82
CA GLU A 37 20.60 -10.48 -9.60
C GLU A 37 21.13 -10.52 -8.17
N VAL A 38 21.38 -11.73 -7.70
CA VAL A 38 21.87 -11.98 -6.35
C VAL A 38 23.35 -11.63 -6.27
N SER A 39 23.73 -10.79 -5.30
CA SER A 39 25.13 -10.61 -4.92
C SER A 39 25.52 -11.65 -3.86
N THR A 40 26.71 -12.20 -3.94
CA THR A 40 27.26 -13.14 -2.94
C THR A 40 28.13 -12.45 -1.89
N GLU A 41 28.49 -11.20 -2.10
CA GLU A 41 29.48 -10.48 -1.27
C GLU A 41 28.85 -9.44 -0.36
N GLU A 42 27.69 -8.88 -0.76
CA GLU A 42 27.07 -7.77 -0.04
C GLU A 42 25.85 -8.19 0.77
N ASP A 43 25.56 -7.43 1.82
CA ASP A 43 24.26 -7.48 2.48
C ASP A 43 23.14 -7.20 1.48
N MET A 44 22.03 -7.89 1.61
CA MET A 44 20.91 -7.78 0.68
C MET A 44 19.59 -7.57 1.42
N VAL A 45 18.71 -6.79 0.79
CA VAL A 45 17.31 -6.73 1.11
C VAL A 45 16.53 -7.36 -0.04
N VAL A 46 15.92 -8.50 0.21
CA VAL A 46 15.13 -9.26 -0.76
C VAL A 46 13.67 -8.89 -0.60
N ILE A 47 13.09 -8.29 -1.64
CA ILE A 47 11.70 -7.82 -1.64
C ILE A 47 10.90 -8.65 -2.64
N GLY A 48 9.85 -9.32 -2.18
CA GLY A 48 9.04 -10.15 -3.08
C GLY A 48 8.09 -11.09 -2.35
N SER A 49 7.67 -12.13 -3.07
CA SER A 49 6.92 -13.27 -2.52
C SER A 49 7.55 -14.56 -3.04
N GLU A 50 7.20 -15.68 -2.42
CA GLU A 50 7.69 -16.99 -2.88
C GLU A 50 7.33 -17.25 -4.36
N ALA A 51 6.20 -16.73 -4.82
CA ALA A 51 5.73 -16.93 -6.19
C ALA A 51 6.56 -16.18 -7.24
N VAL A 52 7.06 -14.97 -6.91
CA VAL A 52 7.75 -14.10 -7.87
C VAL A 52 9.24 -13.96 -7.61
N GLN A 53 9.72 -14.53 -6.51
CA GLN A 53 11.12 -14.44 -6.08
C GLN A 53 11.66 -15.81 -5.67
N PRO A 54 12.03 -16.66 -6.62
CA PRO A 54 12.52 -18.02 -6.36
C PRO A 54 13.72 -18.07 -5.42
N PHE A 55 14.59 -17.06 -5.45
CA PHE A 55 15.74 -16.95 -4.55
C PHE A 55 15.35 -16.97 -3.07
N VAL A 56 14.22 -16.34 -2.73
CA VAL A 56 13.67 -16.36 -1.36
C VAL A 56 13.36 -17.79 -0.94
N TYR A 57 12.78 -18.56 -1.85
CA TYR A 57 12.39 -19.95 -1.60
C TYR A 57 13.61 -20.87 -1.44
N GLU A 58 14.63 -20.72 -2.29
CA GLU A 58 15.85 -21.54 -2.25
C GLU A 58 16.65 -21.36 -0.95
N HIS A 59 16.66 -20.15 -0.40
CA HIS A 59 17.45 -19.82 0.81
C HIS A 59 16.73 -20.10 2.12
N ILE A 60 15.42 -20.30 2.10
CA ILE A 60 14.64 -20.56 3.30
C ILE A 60 14.10 -21.98 3.30
N ARG A 61 14.76 -22.87 4.04
CA ARG A 61 14.27 -24.25 4.21
C ARG A 61 12.85 -24.24 4.75
N GLY A 62 11.92 -24.88 4.03
CA GLY A 62 10.51 -24.92 4.40
C GLY A 62 9.72 -23.66 4.02
N GLY A 63 10.32 -22.75 3.21
CA GLY A 63 9.67 -21.54 2.75
C GLY A 63 9.46 -20.48 3.83
N LEU A 64 8.77 -19.41 3.47
CA LEU A 64 8.42 -18.34 4.41
C LEU A 64 7.25 -18.71 5.34
N GLY A 65 6.56 -19.81 5.05
CA GLY A 65 5.37 -20.22 5.80
C GLY A 65 4.22 -19.22 5.66
N LEU A 66 4.17 -18.48 4.58
CA LEU A 66 3.09 -17.54 4.27
C LEU A 66 2.01 -18.23 3.46
N LYS A 67 0.77 -17.88 3.74
CA LYS A 67 -0.35 -18.34 2.92
C LYS A 67 -0.33 -17.62 1.58
N PHE A 68 -0.31 -18.40 0.50
CA PHE A 68 -0.37 -17.87 -0.87
C PHE A 68 -1.61 -16.99 -1.07
N ASP A 69 -1.45 -15.93 -1.82
CA ASP A 69 -2.47 -14.94 -2.14
C ASP A 69 -3.18 -14.34 -0.92
N SER A 70 -2.45 -14.18 0.19
CA SER A 70 -2.95 -13.59 1.42
C SER A 70 -2.25 -12.28 1.77
N ASP A 71 -2.80 -11.56 2.75
CA ASP A 71 -2.18 -10.35 3.30
C ASP A 71 -1.19 -10.66 4.44
N GLU A 72 -0.82 -11.93 4.63
CA GLU A 72 0.27 -12.29 5.52
C GLU A 72 1.60 -11.80 4.97
N TYR A 73 2.50 -11.42 5.86
CA TYR A 73 3.87 -11.08 5.49
C TYR A 73 4.88 -11.53 6.54
N ARG A 74 6.14 -11.63 6.14
CA ARG A 74 7.25 -11.95 7.03
C ARG A 74 8.42 -11.00 6.80
N ILE A 75 9.03 -10.60 7.90
CA ILE A 75 10.28 -9.86 7.95
C ILE A 75 11.29 -10.80 8.59
N LEU A 76 12.26 -11.27 7.81
CA LEU A 76 13.17 -12.33 8.26
C LEU A 76 14.60 -11.98 7.93
N SER A 77 15.49 -12.04 8.92
CA SER A 77 16.93 -11.93 8.70
C SER A 77 17.58 -13.30 8.65
N ARG A 78 18.55 -13.47 7.76
CA ARG A 78 19.44 -14.63 7.72
C ARG A 78 20.86 -14.15 7.60
N GLU A 79 21.74 -14.75 8.38
CA GLU A 79 23.17 -14.54 8.25
C GLU A 79 23.75 -15.71 7.46
N GLU A 80 24.44 -15.39 6.38
CA GLU A 80 25.11 -16.33 5.50
C GLU A 80 26.56 -15.93 5.34
N GLN A 81 27.47 -16.79 5.77
CA GLN A 81 28.91 -16.49 5.73
C GLN A 81 29.20 -15.15 6.42
N ASN A 82 29.53 -14.11 5.66
CA ASN A 82 29.88 -12.78 6.16
C ASN A 82 28.87 -11.71 5.81
N ARG A 83 27.66 -12.06 5.36
CA ARG A 83 26.62 -11.11 4.95
C ARG A 83 25.28 -11.37 5.67
N THR A 84 24.47 -10.36 5.70
CA THR A 84 23.09 -10.45 6.18
C THR A 84 22.11 -10.30 5.03
N ILE A 85 21.14 -11.19 4.96
CA ILE A 85 20.02 -11.10 4.02
C ILE A 85 18.75 -10.80 4.81
N LEU A 86 18.12 -9.69 4.48
CA LEU A 86 16.82 -9.31 5.02
C LEU A 86 15.75 -9.63 3.99
N PHE A 87 14.80 -10.50 4.34
CA PHE A 87 13.64 -10.82 3.51
C PHE A 87 12.44 -9.98 3.97
N LEU A 88 11.88 -9.22 3.05
CA LEU A 88 10.64 -8.47 3.20
C LEU A 88 9.62 -9.07 2.24
N ALA A 89 8.89 -10.07 2.72
CA ALA A 89 8.08 -10.91 1.85
C ALA A 89 6.62 -10.98 2.26
N GLY A 90 5.73 -11.00 1.29
CA GLY A 90 4.29 -11.13 1.48
C GLY A 90 3.72 -12.36 0.80
N GLY A 91 2.52 -12.78 1.19
CA GLY A 91 1.74 -13.80 0.50
C GLY A 91 1.26 -13.33 -0.88
N ARG A 92 1.27 -12.02 -1.12
CA ARG A 92 0.95 -11.34 -2.39
C ARG A 92 1.67 -9.98 -2.47
N GLY A 93 1.56 -9.29 -3.60
CA GLY A 93 2.26 -8.04 -3.84
C GLY A 93 2.01 -6.96 -2.80
N ARG A 94 0.74 -6.67 -2.46
CA ARG A 94 0.44 -5.62 -1.46
C ARG A 94 0.95 -5.97 -0.06
N SER A 95 0.95 -7.24 0.34
CA SER A 95 1.49 -7.62 1.65
C SER A 95 3.01 -7.57 1.71
N THR A 96 3.69 -7.68 0.57
CA THR A 96 5.12 -7.34 0.46
C THR A 96 5.36 -5.87 0.77
N LEU A 97 4.52 -4.97 0.26
CA LEU A 97 4.60 -3.54 0.59
C LEU A 97 4.32 -3.29 2.09
N TYR A 98 3.41 -4.04 2.71
CA TYR A 98 3.19 -3.99 4.16
C TYR A 98 4.43 -4.40 4.95
N ALA A 99 5.13 -5.45 4.52
CA ALA A 99 6.39 -5.86 5.14
C ALA A 99 7.44 -4.75 5.10
N VAL A 100 7.54 -4.02 3.99
CA VAL A 100 8.45 -2.88 3.84
C VAL A 100 8.10 -1.78 4.85
N TYR A 101 6.85 -1.35 4.90
CA TYR A 101 6.43 -0.30 5.83
C TYR A 101 6.57 -0.71 7.29
N ASP A 102 6.26 -1.96 7.63
CA ASP A 102 6.42 -2.47 8.99
C ASP A 102 7.89 -2.53 9.43
N PHE A 103 8.78 -2.96 8.54
CA PHE A 103 10.22 -2.92 8.79
C PHE A 103 10.72 -1.49 9.06
N LEU A 104 10.33 -0.54 8.21
CA LEU A 104 10.71 0.86 8.35
C LEU A 104 10.15 1.49 9.64
N GLU A 105 8.97 1.06 10.07
CA GLU A 105 8.40 1.47 11.37
C GLU A 105 9.20 0.88 12.53
N ARG A 106 9.42 -0.44 12.54
CA ARG A 106 10.08 -1.16 13.64
C ARG A 106 11.56 -0.81 13.80
N ARG A 107 12.29 -0.73 12.72
CA ARG A 107 13.76 -0.54 12.70
C ARG A 107 14.17 0.86 12.24
N GLY A 108 13.50 1.41 11.26
CA GLY A 108 13.69 2.79 10.81
C GLY A 108 13.20 3.80 11.83
N GLY A 109 12.15 3.49 12.59
CA GLY A 109 11.49 4.40 13.53
C GLY A 109 10.56 5.38 12.81
N CYS A 110 10.09 5.02 11.62
CA CYS A 110 9.09 5.80 10.90
C CYS A 110 7.73 5.72 11.58
N HIS A 111 6.94 6.79 11.44
CA HIS A 111 5.52 6.80 11.80
C HIS A 111 4.72 7.40 10.65
N TYR A 112 3.60 6.79 10.34
CA TYR A 112 2.77 7.14 9.19
C TYR A 112 1.46 7.77 9.65
N PHE A 113 1.42 9.10 9.67
CA PHE A 113 0.21 9.84 9.98
C PHE A 113 -0.49 10.27 8.69
N TRP A 114 -1.76 10.57 8.81
CA TRP A 114 -2.54 11.00 7.65
C TRP A 114 -2.03 12.29 7.02
N ASP A 115 -1.55 13.21 7.83
CA ASP A 115 -1.04 14.53 7.43
C ASP A 115 0.45 14.51 7.04
N GLY A 116 1.12 13.37 7.20
CA GLY A 116 2.50 13.19 6.77
C GLY A 116 3.25 12.14 7.57
N ASP A 117 4.40 11.77 7.05
CA ASP A 117 5.28 10.78 7.68
C ASP A 117 6.31 11.45 8.56
N VAL A 118 6.53 10.90 9.73
CA VAL A 118 7.70 11.22 10.56
C VAL A 118 8.81 10.24 10.23
N ILE A 119 9.91 10.76 9.68
CA ILE A 119 11.07 9.97 9.26
C ILE A 119 12.28 10.46 10.04
N PRO A 120 12.77 9.67 10.99
CA PRO A 120 13.93 10.06 11.79
C PRO A 120 15.23 9.99 10.97
N LYS A 121 16.20 10.80 11.35
CA LYS A 121 17.56 10.70 10.81
C LYS A 121 18.38 9.76 11.69
N LYS A 122 18.94 8.71 11.09
CA LYS A 122 19.81 7.72 11.72
C LYS A 122 21.01 7.45 10.81
N GLY A 123 22.15 7.10 11.36
CA GLY A 123 23.31 6.75 10.54
C GLY A 123 23.20 5.37 9.86
N SER A 124 22.36 4.49 10.42
CA SER A 124 22.15 3.13 9.89
C SER A 124 20.81 2.57 10.38
N ILE A 125 20.35 1.53 9.71
CA ILE A 125 19.23 0.70 10.14
C ILE A 125 19.75 -0.71 10.34
N ASP A 126 19.53 -1.28 11.52
CA ASP A 126 19.90 -2.66 11.81
C ASP A 126 18.92 -3.63 11.14
N ILE A 127 19.49 -4.50 10.29
CA ILE A 127 18.74 -5.51 9.53
C ILE A 127 18.86 -6.92 10.12
N LYS A 128 19.57 -7.08 11.26
CA LYS A 128 19.87 -8.37 11.87
C LYS A 128 18.80 -8.78 12.88
N ASN A 129 18.80 -10.09 13.19
CA ASN A 129 18.01 -10.68 14.27
C ASN A 129 16.51 -10.36 14.17
N LEU A 130 15.94 -10.57 12.99
CA LEU A 130 14.50 -10.40 12.73
C LEU A 130 13.88 -11.73 12.33
N ASP A 131 12.76 -12.04 12.95
CA ASP A 131 11.82 -13.08 12.52
C ASP A 131 10.42 -12.68 12.98
N VAL A 132 9.77 -11.86 12.15
CA VAL A 132 8.43 -11.34 12.42
C VAL A 132 7.49 -11.86 11.35
N LYS A 133 6.49 -12.60 11.76
CA LYS A 133 5.39 -13.03 10.88
C LYS A 133 4.10 -12.36 11.36
N GLU A 134 3.45 -11.67 10.45
CA GLU A 134 2.18 -10.99 10.70
C GLU A 134 1.06 -11.60 9.85
N SER A 135 -0.07 -11.83 10.49
CA SER A 135 -1.28 -12.33 9.87
C SER A 135 -2.45 -11.43 10.28
N PRO A 136 -3.13 -10.78 9.33
CA PRO A 136 -4.21 -9.87 9.68
C PRO A 136 -5.40 -10.63 10.26
N ARG A 137 -5.99 -10.09 11.35
CA ARG A 137 -7.17 -10.65 11.99
C ARG A 137 -8.41 -10.64 11.09
N PHE A 138 -8.50 -9.62 10.22
CA PHE A 138 -9.64 -9.42 9.33
C PHE A 138 -9.17 -9.47 7.88
N THR A 139 -9.91 -10.19 7.05
CA THR A 139 -9.66 -10.25 5.60
C THR A 139 -9.87 -8.89 4.96
N TYR A 140 -10.91 -8.16 5.36
CA TYR A 140 -11.23 -6.84 4.86
C TYR A 140 -10.97 -5.78 5.94
N ARG A 141 -10.13 -4.83 5.61
CA ARG A 141 -9.73 -3.72 6.48
C ARG A 141 -9.96 -2.43 5.72
N ALA A 142 -11.11 -1.83 6.00
CA ALA A 142 -11.62 -0.71 5.21
C ALA A 142 -11.55 0.60 5.98
N ILE A 143 -11.34 1.68 5.25
CA ILE A 143 -11.70 3.00 5.69
C ILE A 143 -12.89 3.50 4.89
N ARG A 144 -13.82 4.15 5.56
CA ARG A 144 -14.99 4.76 4.95
C ARG A 144 -14.92 6.26 5.12
N TYR A 145 -14.96 6.95 4.01
CA TYR A 145 -15.09 8.40 4.01
C TYR A 145 -16.55 8.79 4.09
N PHE A 146 -16.86 9.61 5.07
CA PHE A 146 -18.14 10.27 5.16
C PHE A 146 -17.99 11.68 4.58
N ALA A 147 -18.93 12.09 3.76
CA ALA A 147 -19.06 13.47 3.35
C ALA A 147 -19.52 14.32 4.55
N HIS A 148 -18.63 14.58 5.50
CA HIS A 148 -18.90 15.54 6.56
C HIS A 148 -18.54 16.93 6.04
N ARG A 149 -19.55 17.73 5.80
CA ARG A 149 -19.38 19.15 5.50
C ARG A 149 -18.58 19.81 6.62
N GLY A 150 -17.47 20.42 6.29
CA GLY A 150 -16.67 21.20 7.23
C GLY A 150 -15.27 20.66 7.54
N LEU A 151 -14.95 19.42 7.15
CA LEU A 151 -13.59 18.90 7.24
C LEU A 151 -13.09 18.59 5.84
N GLU A 152 -12.11 19.34 5.39
CA GLU A 152 -11.49 19.21 4.04
C GLU A 152 -11.04 17.76 3.76
N ARG A 153 -10.59 17.06 4.78
CA ARG A 153 -10.24 15.64 4.71
C ARG A 153 -11.36 14.73 4.21
N PHE A 154 -12.61 15.08 4.43
CA PHE A 154 -13.75 14.25 4.07
C PHE A 154 -14.45 14.71 2.78
N GLN A 155 -13.91 15.75 2.16
CA GLN A 155 -14.41 16.29 0.89
C GLN A 155 -13.64 15.66 -0.29
N ALA A 156 -13.54 14.34 -0.28
CA ALA A 156 -12.79 13.60 -1.28
C ALA A 156 -13.33 13.80 -2.72
N GLU A 157 -14.56 14.30 -2.86
CA GLU A 157 -15.10 14.75 -4.14
C GLU A 157 -14.33 15.88 -4.79
N GLN A 158 -13.56 16.63 -4.01
CA GLN A 158 -12.75 17.75 -4.48
C GLN A 158 -11.26 17.41 -4.63
N TRP A 159 -10.89 16.20 -4.27
CA TRP A 159 -9.50 15.79 -4.33
C TRP A 159 -8.99 15.65 -5.76
N ASP A 160 -7.82 16.18 -6.00
CA ASP A 160 -7.05 15.95 -7.20
C ASP A 160 -6.32 14.58 -7.17
N PHE A 161 -5.61 14.27 -8.24
CA PHE A 161 -4.86 13.02 -8.35
C PHE A 161 -3.80 12.85 -7.26
N GLU A 162 -3.09 13.93 -6.89
CA GLU A 162 -2.03 13.87 -5.88
C GLU A 162 -2.60 13.70 -4.47
N GLN A 163 -3.76 14.24 -4.19
CA GLN A 163 -4.48 14.03 -2.93
C GLN A 163 -4.96 12.57 -2.83
N TRP A 164 -5.55 12.03 -3.90
CA TRP A 164 -5.92 10.62 -3.97
C TRP A 164 -4.73 9.70 -3.80
N LYS A 165 -3.63 9.99 -4.46
CA LYS A 165 -2.40 9.20 -4.36
C LYS A 165 -1.85 9.18 -2.94
N ARG A 166 -1.80 10.33 -2.25
CA ARG A 166 -1.37 10.41 -0.84
C ARG A 166 -2.27 9.57 0.06
N GLU A 167 -3.57 9.62 -0.17
CA GLU A 167 -4.53 8.84 0.61
C GLU A 167 -4.36 7.34 0.41
N ILE A 168 -4.21 6.89 -0.83
CA ILE A 168 -3.97 5.48 -1.15
C ILE A 168 -2.63 5.01 -0.56
N ASP A 169 -1.58 5.82 -0.65
CA ASP A 169 -0.29 5.51 -0.03
C ASP A 169 -0.42 5.38 1.49
N TRP A 170 -1.18 6.28 2.15
CA TRP A 170 -1.42 6.19 3.59
C TRP A 170 -2.28 4.97 3.97
N ILE A 171 -3.28 4.60 3.19
CA ILE A 171 -4.06 3.37 3.34
C ILE A 171 -3.14 2.14 3.31
N CYS A 172 -2.20 2.09 2.36
CA CYS A 172 -1.21 1.01 2.28
C CYS A 172 -0.28 0.98 3.50
N LYS A 173 0.23 2.13 3.95
CA LYS A 173 1.06 2.27 5.15
C LYS A 173 0.34 1.79 6.40
N SER A 174 -0.96 2.04 6.48
CA SER A 174 -1.84 1.60 7.57
C SER A 174 -2.29 0.13 7.44
N ARG A 175 -1.77 -0.61 6.46
CA ARG A 175 -2.11 -2.02 6.17
C ARG A 175 -3.59 -2.26 5.91
N LEU A 176 -4.30 -1.24 5.44
CA LEU A 176 -5.68 -1.35 4.97
C LEU A 176 -5.69 -1.89 3.54
N ASN A 177 -6.78 -2.56 3.16
CA ASN A 177 -6.88 -3.19 1.83
C ASN A 177 -8.22 -2.96 1.13
N MET A 178 -9.07 -2.16 1.73
CA MET A 178 -10.35 -1.80 1.15
C MET A 178 -10.61 -0.32 1.37
N PHE A 179 -11.24 0.26 0.40
CA PHE A 179 -11.58 1.65 0.37
C PHE A 179 -13.00 1.78 -0.21
N MET A 180 -13.86 2.50 0.48
CA MET A 180 -15.22 2.72 0.01
C MET A 180 -15.28 4.01 -0.78
N LEU A 181 -15.27 3.89 -2.09
CA LEU A 181 -15.48 5.01 -3.00
C LEU A 181 -16.99 5.29 -3.11
N ARG A 182 -17.40 6.50 -2.74
CA ARG A 182 -18.76 7.00 -2.90
C ARG A 182 -18.88 8.18 -3.85
N ILE A 183 -17.75 8.64 -4.37
CA ILE A 183 -17.61 9.87 -5.10
C ILE A 183 -17.33 9.54 -6.54
N GLY A 184 -18.00 10.26 -7.44
CA GLY A 184 -17.86 10.05 -8.88
C GLY A 184 -18.45 8.74 -9.40
N ILE A 185 -19.16 7.98 -8.55
CA ILE A 185 -19.83 6.75 -8.98
C ILE A 185 -20.88 7.07 -10.04
N ASP A 186 -21.60 8.14 -9.86
CA ASP A 186 -22.65 8.58 -10.79
C ASP A 186 -22.09 8.86 -12.17
N ASP A 187 -20.96 9.57 -12.26
CA ASP A 187 -20.25 9.82 -13.51
C ASP A 187 -19.75 8.55 -14.17
N LEU A 188 -19.22 7.64 -13.36
CA LEU A 188 -18.74 6.35 -13.87
C LEU A 188 -19.88 5.50 -14.40
N PHE A 189 -21.01 5.44 -13.69
CA PHE A 189 -22.19 4.69 -14.15
C PHE A 189 -22.76 5.29 -15.44
N GLN A 190 -22.88 6.60 -15.52
CA GLN A 190 -23.37 7.24 -16.73
C GLN A 190 -22.45 6.99 -17.93
N LYS A 191 -21.13 7.07 -17.74
CA LYS A 191 -20.16 6.78 -18.80
C LYS A 191 -20.13 5.31 -19.20
N ALA A 192 -20.29 4.41 -18.24
CA ALA A 192 -20.29 2.97 -18.49
C ALA A 192 -21.62 2.47 -19.09
N PHE A 193 -22.73 3.08 -18.73
CA PHE A 193 -24.09 2.66 -19.11
C PHE A 193 -24.95 3.84 -19.59
N PRO A 194 -24.56 4.53 -20.67
CA PRO A 194 -25.24 5.75 -21.13
C PRO A 194 -26.68 5.50 -21.59
N ASP A 195 -26.99 4.28 -22.00
CA ASP A 195 -28.34 3.88 -22.48
C ASP A 195 -29.31 3.57 -21.33
N ILE A 196 -28.78 3.36 -20.12
CA ILE A 196 -29.57 2.94 -18.96
C ILE A 196 -29.68 4.06 -17.92
N VAL A 197 -28.65 4.87 -17.82
CA VAL A 197 -28.50 5.88 -16.76
C VAL A 197 -28.31 7.25 -17.39
N SER A 198 -29.07 8.24 -16.92
CA SER A 198 -28.92 9.63 -17.30
C SER A 198 -28.96 10.55 -16.08
N TYR A 199 -28.26 11.68 -16.17
CA TYR A 199 -28.47 12.75 -15.20
C TYR A 199 -29.83 13.41 -15.40
N PRO A 200 -30.45 13.92 -14.32
CA PRO A 200 -31.59 14.80 -14.43
C PRO A 200 -31.27 15.99 -15.32
N SER A 201 -32.21 16.46 -16.10
CA SER A 201 -32.04 17.69 -16.85
C SER A 201 -31.84 18.87 -15.88
N ASN A 202 -31.16 19.92 -16.35
CA ASN A 202 -30.96 21.12 -15.53
C ASN A 202 -32.29 21.83 -15.12
N GLU A 203 -33.39 21.42 -15.70
CA GLU A 203 -34.73 21.93 -15.42
C GLU A 203 -35.45 21.13 -14.31
N GLU A 204 -34.94 19.93 -13.99
CA GLU A 204 -35.50 19.13 -12.92
C GLU A 204 -35.04 19.63 -11.56
N VAL A 205 -35.96 20.12 -10.77
CA VAL A 205 -35.72 20.52 -9.39
C VAL A 205 -35.57 19.26 -8.55
N LEU A 206 -34.37 18.98 -8.12
CA LEU A 206 -34.13 17.90 -7.18
C LEU A 206 -34.81 18.19 -5.85
N PRO A 207 -35.48 17.22 -5.21
CA PRO A 207 -36.08 17.39 -3.89
C PRO A 207 -35.07 17.99 -2.91
N GLU A 208 -35.51 18.96 -2.13
CA GLU A 208 -34.66 19.53 -1.09
C GLU A 208 -34.05 18.47 -0.19
N ALA A 209 -32.81 18.72 0.19
CA ALA A 209 -32.10 17.85 1.07
C ALA A 209 -32.83 17.77 2.41
N THR A 210 -33.54 16.70 2.61
CA THR A 210 -33.90 16.32 3.94
C THR A 210 -32.63 15.94 4.68
N THR A 211 -32.43 16.67 5.72
CA THR A 211 -31.38 16.57 6.72
C THR A 211 -30.76 15.22 6.96
N GLY A 212 -29.53 15.23 7.30
CA GLY A 212 -28.82 14.07 7.76
C GLY A 212 -27.92 13.49 6.68
N TYR A 213 -27.42 12.39 6.91
CA TYR A 213 -26.48 11.67 6.09
C TYR A 213 -26.89 11.62 4.62
N ASN A 214 -26.51 12.64 3.91
CA ASN A 214 -26.86 12.73 2.53
C ASN A 214 -25.91 12.00 1.65
N ASN A 215 -26.30 10.82 1.38
CA ASN A 215 -25.97 10.17 0.13
C ASN A 215 -26.83 10.66 -1.03
N ARG A 216 -27.24 11.91 -0.99
CA ARG A 216 -28.14 12.45 -1.98
C ARG A 216 -27.61 12.47 -3.36
N THR A 217 -26.36 12.84 -3.49
CA THR A 217 -25.69 12.80 -4.77
C THR A 217 -25.70 11.40 -5.40
N THR A 218 -25.65 10.36 -4.59
CA THR A 218 -25.61 8.99 -5.10
C THR A 218 -27.00 8.41 -5.43
N PHE A 219 -28.05 8.89 -4.80
CA PHE A 219 -29.40 8.34 -4.98
C PHE A 219 -30.30 9.16 -5.89
N TRP A 220 -30.05 10.45 -6.02
CA TRP A 220 -30.95 11.37 -6.69
C TRP A 220 -30.38 12.01 -7.95
N SER A 221 -29.09 11.86 -8.19
CA SER A 221 -28.46 12.37 -9.40
C SER A 221 -28.59 11.42 -10.59
N LEU A 222 -28.92 10.15 -10.36
CA LEU A 222 -29.11 9.16 -11.42
C LEU A 222 -30.58 8.80 -11.58
N GLN A 223 -31.08 8.94 -12.78
CA GLN A 223 -32.36 8.41 -13.19
C GLN A 223 -32.14 7.21 -14.09
N TYR A 224 -32.78 6.09 -13.73
CA TYR A 224 -32.79 4.89 -14.58
C TYR A 224 -33.86 5.05 -15.67
N ARG A 225 -33.49 4.77 -16.90
CA ARG A 225 -34.40 4.73 -18.03
C ARG A 225 -35.07 3.38 -18.14
#